data_b9c713f46fc90a40534224e5f58bf2ef
#
_entry.id   b9c713f46fc90a40534224e5f58bf2ef
#
_cell.length_a   1.000
_cell.length_b   1.000
_cell.length_c   1.000
_cell.angle_alpha   90.00
_cell.angle_beta   90.00
_cell.angle_gamma   90.00
#
_symmetry.space_group_name_H-M   'P 1'
#
loop_
_entity.id
_entity.type
_entity.pdbx_description
1 polymer ?
#
loop_
_entity_poly.entity_id
_entity_poly.type
_entity_poly.pdbx_seq_one_letter_code
_entity_poly.pdbx_strand_id
1 'polypeptide(L)'
;EAIDDVTVVFEMERPFAIWSYTMAVTGIVPEHAYGTDYGTHPIGSGRYILKQWDKGQQVILEANPDYYGDAPKMRQVTILFMEEDAAFVAVRAGQVDVAYTAASYADQSVPEFRRLDCETVDNRGFNLPAVPETVRGDGVKIGNDFTADVQVRRAINLAIDRQEMIDHVLNGYG
;
A
#
# COMPACT_ATOMS: atom_id res chain seq x y z
N GLU A 1 1.10 26.38 -9.92
CA GLU A 1 1.66 27.69 -9.61
C GLU A 1 1.36 28.07 -8.17
N ALA A 2 2.36 28.54 -7.41
CA ALA A 2 2.16 29.14 -6.09
C ALA A 2 1.88 30.64 -6.29
N ILE A 3 0.69 31.10 -5.89
CA ILE A 3 0.27 32.51 -6.07
C ILE A 3 0.52 33.36 -4.83
N ASP A 4 0.66 32.73 -3.67
CA ASP A 4 1.06 33.34 -2.40
C ASP A 4 1.64 32.28 -1.44
N ASP A 5 1.98 32.66 -0.22
CA ASP A 5 2.63 31.80 0.79
C ASP A 5 1.77 30.59 1.24
N VAL A 6 0.49 30.58 0.96
CA VAL A 6 -0.46 29.58 1.46
C VAL A 6 -1.37 29.00 0.35
N THR A 7 -1.21 29.48 -0.90
CA THR A 7 -2.09 29.09 -2.00
C THR A 7 -1.31 28.52 -3.19
N VAL A 8 -1.67 27.33 -3.59
CA VAL A 8 -1.16 26.67 -4.81
C VAL A 8 -2.33 26.42 -5.76
N VAL A 9 -2.19 26.83 -7.01
CA VAL A 9 -3.16 26.61 -8.09
C VAL A 9 -2.64 25.56 -9.05
N PHE A 10 -3.47 24.57 -9.33
CA PHE A 10 -3.20 23.52 -10.33
C PHE A 10 -4.12 23.72 -11.53
N GLU A 11 -3.54 24.05 -12.67
CA GLU A 11 -4.24 24.10 -13.95
C GLU A 11 -4.09 22.77 -14.68
N MET A 12 -5.20 22.19 -15.10
CA MET A 12 -5.23 20.89 -15.78
C MET A 12 -5.74 21.06 -17.22
N GLU A 13 -5.08 20.43 -18.17
CA GLU A 13 -5.50 20.46 -19.59
C GLU A 13 -6.87 19.84 -19.84
N ARG A 14 -7.29 18.94 -18.94
CA ARG A 14 -8.61 18.28 -18.99
C ARG A 14 -9.08 17.91 -17.58
N PRO A 15 -10.42 17.81 -17.38
CA PRO A 15 -10.95 17.34 -16.09
C PRO A 15 -10.37 15.98 -15.68
N PHE A 16 -9.96 15.86 -14.43
CA PHE A 16 -9.43 14.63 -13.84
C PHE A 16 -10.19 14.33 -12.55
N ALA A 17 -11.19 13.44 -12.63
CA ALA A 17 -12.16 13.20 -11.55
C ALA A 17 -11.54 12.74 -10.24
N ILE A 18 -10.40 12.03 -10.28
CA ILE A 18 -9.71 11.52 -9.08
C ILE A 18 -8.59 12.44 -8.60
N TRP A 19 -8.50 13.66 -9.08
CA TRP A 19 -7.44 14.62 -8.74
C TRP A 19 -7.27 14.80 -7.24
N SER A 20 -8.36 15.03 -6.51
CA SER A 20 -8.31 15.24 -5.06
C SER A 20 -7.77 14.03 -4.31
N TYR A 21 -8.10 12.82 -4.73
CA TYR A 21 -7.53 11.58 -4.16
C TYR A 21 -6.03 11.47 -4.45
N THR A 22 -5.61 11.77 -5.67
CA THR A 22 -4.20 11.77 -6.05
C THR A 22 -3.41 12.75 -5.18
N MET A 23 -3.94 13.95 -4.96
CA MET A 23 -3.29 14.96 -4.12
C MET A 23 -3.28 14.57 -2.63
N ALA A 24 -4.32 13.88 -2.15
CA ALA A 24 -4.39 13.42 -0.76
C ALA A 24 -3.29 12.41 -0.40
N VAL A 25 -2.79 11.64 -1.37
CA VAL A 25 -1.70 10.66 -1.17
C VAL A 25 -0.33 11.17 -1.63
N THR A 26 -0.28 12.38 -2.19
CA THR A 26 0.99 13.00 -2.61
C THR A 26 1.65 13.67 -1.42
N GLY A 27 2.85 13.21 -1.06
CA GLY A 27 3.62 13.81 0.03
C GLY A 27 4.14 15.20 -0.35
N ILE A 28 4.00 16.16 0.57
CA ILE A 28 4.58 17.50 0.44
C ILE A 28 5.95 17.47 1.11
N VAL A 29 6.99 17.78 0.34
CA VAL A 29 8.38 17.78 0.79
C VAL A 29 8.83 19.21 1.07
N PRO A 30 9.43 19.51 2.25
CA PRO A 30 9.97 20.83 2.51
C PRO A 30 11.15 21.12 1.59
N GLU A 31 11.20 22.34 1.03
CA GLU A 31 12.20 22.77 0.06
C GLU A 31 13.64 22.54 0.55
N HIS A 32 13.90 22.86 1.81
CA HIS A 32 15.24 22.72 2.41
C HIS A 32 15.73 21.27 2.54
N ALA A 33 14.83 20.28 2.45
CA ALA A 33 15.15 18.85 2.53
C ALA A 33 15.08 18.15 1.16
N TYR A 34 14.61 18.85 0.13
CA TYR A 34 14.46 18.27 -1.20
C TYR A 34 15.83 18.01 -1.85
N GLY A 35 16.02 16.82 -2.40
CA GLY A 35 17.28 16.42 -3.06
C GLY A 35 18.38 15.94 -2.13
N THR A 36 18.10 15.78 -0.84
CA THR A 36 18.99 15.17 0.16
C THR A 36 18.66 13.68 0.36
N ASP A 37 18.96 13.14 1.52
CA ASP A 37 18.57 11.77 1.94
C ASP A 37 17.11 11.67 2.44
N TYR A 38 16.23 12.56 2.00
CA TYR A 38 14.83 12.65 2.41
C TYR A 38 14.09 11.29 2.36
N GLY A 39 14.42 10.44 1.37
CA GLY A 39 13.82 9.11 1.26
C GLY A 39 14.09 8.17 2.44
N THR A 40 15.10 8.47 3.25
CA THR A 40 15.46 7.71 4.46
C THR A 40 15.27 8.50 5.75
N HIS A 41 15.21 9.81 5.66
CA HIS A 41 15.01 10.75 6.77
C HIS A 41 13.89 11.74 6.44
N PRO A 42 12.65 11.27 6.28
CA PRO A 42 11.53 12.13 5.90
C PRO A 42 11.18 13.13 7.01
N ILE A 43 10.85 14.34 6.58
CA ILE A 43 10.31 15.40 7.42
C ILE A 43 8.85 15.60 7.03
N GLY A 44 7.94 15.43 7.96
CA GLY A 44 6.49 15.56 7.73
C GLY A 44 5.81 16.38 8.81
N SER A 45 4.64 16.92 8.48
CA SER A 45 3.77 17.67 9.40
C SER A 45 2.70 16.79 10.07
N GLY A 46 2.83 15.46 9.97
CA GLY A 46 1.88 14.49 10.49
C GLY A 46 1.88 14.36 12.02
N ARG A 47 0.96 13.53 12.53
CA ARG A 47 0.83 13.24 13.98
C ARG A 47 2.06 12.58 14.59
N TYR A 48 2.85 11.90 13.77
CA TYR A 48 4.04 11.16 14.17
C TYR A 48 5.21 11.53 13.28
N ILE A 49 6.41 11.52 13.86
CA ILE A 49 7.68 11.74 13.20
C ILE A 49 8.50 10.45 13.21
N LEU A 50 9.33 10.25 12.19
CA LEU A 50 10.23 9.11 12.12
C LEU A 50 11.34 9.25 13.17
N LYS A 51 11.42 8.27 14.08
CA LYS A 51 12.51 8.17 15.06
C LYS A 51 13.63 7.23 14.57
N GLN A 52 13.25 6.08 14.05
CA GLN A 52 14.18 5.03 13.64
C GLN A 52 13.59 4.21 12.50
N TRP A 53 14.41 3.82 11.57
CA TRP A 53 14.05 2.90 10.50
C TRP A 53 15.11 1.81 10.36
N ASP A 54 14.78 0.61 10.80
CA ASP A 54 15.56 -0.61 10.61
C ASP A 54 15.06 -1.26 9.32
N LYS A 55 15.79 -1.04 8.20
CA LYS A 55 15.36 -1.46 6.86
C LYS A 55 15.06 -2.96 6.80
N GLY A 56 13.87 -3.30 6.32
CA GLY A 56 13.39 -4.68 6.24
C GLY A 56 12.88 -5.28 7.54
N GLN A 57 12.92 -4.55 8.66
CA GLN A 57 12.50 -5.05 9.97
C GLN A 57 11.38 -4.20 10.57
N GLN A 58 11.63 -2.92 10.84
CA GLN A 58 10.67 -2.07 11.52
C GLN A 58 10.87 -0.58 11.26
N VAL A 59 9.82 0.17 11.55
CA VAL A 59 9.85 1.63 11.68
C VAL A 59 9.34 2.00 13.07
N ILE A 60 10.04 2.88 13.77
CA ILE A 60 9.63 3.46 15.04
C ILE A 60 9.27 4.93 14.80
N LEU A 61 8.06 5.29 15.17
CA LEU A 61 7.50 6.61 15.08
C LEU A 61 7.26 7.18 16.48
N GLU A 62 7.55 8.45 16.70
CA GLU A 62 7.21 9.18 17.92
C GLU A 62 6.13 10.24 17.66
N ALA A 63 5.33 10.52 18.68
CA ALA A 63 4.35 11.60 18.61
C ALA A 63 5.04 12.93 18.27
N ASN A 64 4.49 13.64 17.28
CA ASN A 64 4.98 14.94 16.87
C ASN A 64 4.49 16.00 17.87
N PRO A 65 5.38 16.67 18.63
CA PRO A 65 4.99 17.68 19.59
C PRO A 65 4.44 18.95 18.92
N ASP A 66 4.82 19.19 17.66
CA ASP A 66 4.44 20.37 16.88
C ASP A 66 3.27 20.09 15.93
N TYR A 67 2.55 18.99 16.13
CA TYR A 67 1.39 18.67 15.31
C TYR A 67 0.28 19.72 15.50
N TYR A 68 -0.20 20.28 14.40
CA TYR A 68 -1.19 21.37 14.36
C TYR A 68 -2.61 20.98 14.82
N GLY A 69 -2.92 19.68 14.94
CA GLY A 69 -4.21 19.17 15.40
C GLY A 69 -4.13 18.57 16.80
N ASP A 70 -5.11 17.74 17.15
CA ASP A 70 -5.13 17.04 18.43
C ASP A 70 -3.93 16.12 18.61
N ALA A 71 -3.26 16.21 19.74
CA ALA A 71 -2.12 15.38 20.07
C ALA A 71 -2.48 13.89 20.00
N PRO A 72 -1.62 13.04 19.43
CA PRO A 72 -1.87 11.61 19.39
C PRO A 72 -1.88 11.00 20.77
N LYS A 73 -2.78 10.03 21.00
CA LYS A 73 -2.92 9.35 22.31
C LYS A 73 -1.73 8.45 22.63
N MET A 74 -1.14 7.83 21.61
CA MET A 74 0.05 6.98 21.74
C MET A 74 1.31 7.83 21.55
N ARG A 75 2.27 7.66 22.45
CA ARG A 75 3.55 8.41 22.38
C ARG A 75 4.48 7.83 21.34
N GLN A 76 4.37 6.54 21.08
CA GLN A 76 5.20 5.81 20.12
C GLN A 76 4.35 4.78 19.40
N VAL A 77 4.63 4.60 18.12
CA VAL A 77 4.10 3.52 17.27
C VAL A 77 5.27 2.77 16.66
N THR A 78 5.30 1.46 16.81
CA THR A 78 6.28 0.59 16.14
C THR A 78 5.57 -0.21 15.06
N ILE A 79 6.02 -0.09 13.82
CA ILE A 79 5.50 -0.82 12.67
C ILE A 79 6.51 -1.93 12.33
N LEU A 80 6.12 -3.17 12.52
CA LEU A 80 6.93 -4.35 12.17
C LEU A 80 6.63 -4.76 10.72
N PHE A 81 7.65 -5.02 9.93
CA PHE A 81 7.50 -5.54 8.57
C PHE A 81 7.50 -7.06 8.59
N MET A 82 6.38 -7.64 8.21
CA MET A 82 6.22 -9.10 8.15
C MET A 82 5.17 -9.47 7.12
N GLU A 83 5.24 -10.70 6.64
CA GLU A 83 4.22 -11.25 5.76
C GLU A 83 2.90 -11.49 6.52
N GLU A 84 1.78 -11.52 5.80
CA GLU A 84 0.42 -11.63 6.38
C GLU A 84 0.25 -12.83 7.30
N ASP A 85 0.85 -13.99 6.94
CA ASP A 85 0.78 -15.20 7.76
C ASP A 85 1.54 -15.02 9.09
N ALA A 86 2.71 -14.39 9.04
CA ALA A 86 3.49 -14.08 10.24
C ALA A 86 2.78 -13.04 11.12
N ALA A 87 2.12 -12.05 10.50
CA ALA A 87 1.31 -11.06 11.20
C ALA A 87 0.13 -11.71 11.95
N PHE A 88 -0.53 -12.69 11.33
CA PHE A 88 -1.59 -13.46 11.99
C PHE A 88 -1.09 -14.27 13.19
N VAL A 89 0.08 -14.90 13.06
CA VAL A 89 0.70 -15.61 14.18
C VAL A 89 1.10 -14.65 15.30
N ALA A 90 1.66 -13.49 14.97
CA ALA A 90 2.08 -12.48 15.94
C ALA A 90 0.91 -11.91 16.75
N VAL A 91 -0.23 -11.61 16.09
CA VAL A 91 -1.44 -11.13 16.80
C VAL A 91 -2.03 -12.21 17.70
N ARG A 92 -2.05 -13.46 17.28
CA ARG A 92 -2.50 -14.59 18.12
C ARG A 92 -1.61 -14.82 19.35
N ALA A 93 -0.33 -14.51 19.21
CA ALA A 93 0.63 -14.59 20.32
C ALA A 93 0.64 -13.35 21.23
N GLY A 94 -0.18 -12.35 20.95
CA GLY A 94 -0.19 -11.08 21.69
C GLY A 94 1.07 -10.25 21.53
N GLN A 95 1.82 -10.44 20.46
CA GLN A 95 3.08 -9.71 20.19
C GLN A 95 2.86 -8.36 19.50
N VAL A 96 1.67 -8.14 18.95
CA VAL A 96 1.28 -6.91 18.29
C VAL A 96 -0.13 -6.53 18.70
N ASP A 97 -0.43 -5.23 18.73
CA ASP A 97 -1.74 -4.68 19.08
C ASP A 97 -2.69 -4.58 17.87
N VAL A 98 -2.13 -4.50 16.68
CA VAL A 98 -2.86 -4.44 15.40
C VAL A 98 -2.11 -5.27 14.38
N ALA A 99 -2.81 -6.07 13.59
CA ALA A 99 -2.24 -6.79 12.46
C ALA A 99 -3.12 -6.62 11.22
N TYR A 100 -2.49 -6.44 10.06
CA TYR A 100 -3.12 -6.63 8.76
C TYR A 100 -2.89 -8.08 8.34
N THR A 101 -3.95 -8.78 7.95
CA THR A 101 -3.91 -10.21 7.65
C THR A 101 -4.67 -10.52 6.37
N ALA A 102 -4.35 -11.66 5.76
CA ALA A 102 -5.03 -12.13 4.57
C ALA A 102 -6.51 -12.49 4.85
N ALA A 103 -7.34 -12.40 3.81
CA ALA A 103 -8.74 -12.83 3.85
C ALA A 103 -8.91 -14.30 4.22
N SER A 104 -7.93 -15.16 3.93
CA SER A 104 -7.90 -16.58 4.34
C SER A 104 -7.99 -16.81 5.84
N TYR A 105 -7.69 -15.80 6.66
CA TYR A 105 -7.82 -15.85 8.13
C TYR A 105 -9.13 -15.25 8.65
N ALA A 106 -10.02 -14.78 7.77
CA ALA A 106 -11.24 -14.07 8.17
C ALA A 106 -12.18 -14.89 9.07
N ASP A 107 -12.19 -16.21 8.93
CA ASP A 107 -13.01 -17.13 9.75
C ASP A 107 -12.41 -17.45 11.12
N GLN A 108 -11.17 -16.99 11.37
CA GLN A 108 -10.47 -17.29 12.60
C GLN A 108 -10.58 -16.13 13.58
N SER A 109 -11.20 -16.36 14.73
CA SER A 109 -11.24 -15.38 15.81
C SER A 109 -9.93 -15.41 16.61
N VAL A 110 -9.48 -14.23 17.03
CA VAL A 110 -8.36 -14.09 17.98
C VAL A 110 -8.94 -13.52 19.27
N PRO A 111 -8.81 -14.23 20.43
CA PRO A 111 -9.31 -13.74 21.71
C PRO A 111 -8.78 -12.32 22.00
N GLU A 112 -9.64 -11.46 22.57
CA GLU A 112 -9.35 -10.08 22.95
C GLU A 112 -9.08 -9.10 21.77
N PHE A 113 -9.06 -9.58 20.54
CA PHE A 113 -8.96 -8.75 19.35
C PHE A 113 -10.29 -8.62 18.61
N ARG A 114 -10.51 -7.46 18.03
CA ARG A 114 -11.65 -7.20 17.15
C ARG A 114 -11.19 -7.21 15.70
N ARG A 115 -11.85 -8.00 14.87
CA ARG A 115 -11.68 -7.92 13.42
C ARG A 115 -12.34 -6.67 12.86
N LEU A 116 -11.65 -6.01 11.95
CA LEU A 116 -12.14 -4.89 11.15
C LEU A 116 -12.02 -5.28 9.69
N ASP A 117 -13.14 -5.35 9.01
CA ASP A 117 -13.18 -5.59 7.57
C ASP A 117 -13.11 -4.22 6.87
N CYS A 118 -12.05 -4.02 6.08
CA CYS A 118 -11.83 -2.79 5.35
C CYS A 118 -12.18 -3.02 3.88
N GLU A 119 -13.23 -2.36 3.41
CA GLU A 119 -13.55 -2.33 1.99
C GLU A 119 -12.50 -1.50 1.26
N THR A 120 -11.94 -2.05 0.19
CA THR A 120 -10.94 -1.39 -0.65
C THR A 120 -11.39 -1.41 -2.11
N VAL A 121 -10.69 -0.63 -2.95
CA VAL A 121 -10.83 -0.68 -4.40
C VAL A 121 -9.78 -1.58 -5.05
N ASP A 122 -9.06 -2.34 -4.24
CA ASP A 122 -8.05 -3.26 -4.72
C ASP A 122 -8.69 -4.39 -5.53
N ASN A 123 -7.93 -4.89 -6.49
CA ASN A 123 -8.32 -6.07 -7.25
C ASN A 123 -7.25 -7.15 -7.13
N ARG A 124 -7.66 -8.39 -7.24
CA ARG A 124 -6.77 -9.54 -7.30
C ARG A 124 -6.91 -10.20 -8.66
N GLY A 125 -5.79 -10.62 -9.24
CA GLY A 125 -5.84 -11.19 -10.58
C GLY A 125 -4.46 -11.67 -11.04
N PHE A 126 -4.44 -12.14 -12.28
CA PHE A 126 -3.22 -12.60 -12.93
C PHE A 126 -2.68 -11.50 -13.85
N ASN A 127 -1.42 -11.17 -13.67
CA ASN A 127 -0.70 -10.31 -14.60
C ASN A 127 -0.17 -11.16 -15.76
N LEU A 128 -0.76 -10.98 -16.94
CA LEU A 128 -0.35 -11.67 -18.15
C LEU A 128 0.46 -10.71 -19.02
N PRO A 129 1.73 -11.01 -19.32
CA PRO A 129 2.52 -10.22 -20.26
C PRO A 129 1.78 -10.04 -21.58
N ALA A 130 1.65 -8.79 -22.03
CA ALA A 130 0.93 -8.44 -23.26
C ALA A 130 1.85 -8.19 -24.46
N VAL A 131 3.16 -8.36 -24.26
CA VAL A 131 4.18 -8.19 -25.28
C VAL A 131 4.91 -9.51 -25.53
N PRO A 132 5.42 -9.76 -26.77
CA PRO A 132 6.24 -10.93 -27.06
C PRO A 132 7.51 -10.98 -26.20
N GLU A 133 8.05 -12.20 -26.06
CA GLU A 133 9.33 -12.34 -25.36
C GLU A 133 10.40 -11.51 -26.08
N THR A 134 11.07 -10.67 -25.31
CA THR A 134 12.18 -9.85 -25.81
C THR A 134 13.23 -9.69 -24.72
N VAL A 135 14.45 -9.36 -25.12
CA VAL A 135 15.55 -9.08 -24.22
C VAL A 135 15.74 -7.57 -24.17
N ARG A 136 15.61 -7.01 -22.99
CA ARG A 136 15.83 -5.59 -22.72
C ARG A 136 17.34 -5.26 -22.79
N GLY A 137 17.70 -4.01 -22.94
CA GLY A 137 19.09 -3.55 -23.08
C GLY A 137 20.00 -3.88 -21.87
N ASP A 138 19.41 -4.19 -20.72
CA ASP A 138 20.09 -4.68 -19.51
C ASP A 138 20.24 -6.22 -19.46
N GLY A 139 19.85 -6.93 -20.52
CA GLY A 139 19.90 -8.40 -20.63
C GLY A 139 18.73 -9.13 -19.98
N VAL A 140 17.77 -8.42 -19.39
CA VAL A 140 16.60 -9.04 -18.77
C VAL A 140 15.57 -9.45 -19.82
N LYS A 141 15.13 -10.71 -19.77
CA LYS A 141 14.00 -11.19 -20.58
C LYS A 141 12.69 -10.66 -20.02
N ILE A 142 11.87 -10.08 -20.88
CA ILE A 142 10.52 -9.60 -20.59
C ILE A 142 9.53 -10.13 -21.62
N GLY A 143 8.25 -10.14 -21.26
CA GLY A 143 7.20 -10.61 -22.16
C GLY A 143 7.04 -12.12 -22.17
N ASN A 144 6.12 -12.59 -23.01
CA ASN A 144 5.82 -14.00 -23.20
C ASN A 144 5.06 -14.18 -24.52
N ASP A 145 5.58 -14.98 -25.45
CA ASP A 145 5.00 -15.15 -26.78
C ASP A 145 3.59 -15.75 -26.76
N PHE A 146 3.31 -16.62 -25.81
CA PHE A 146 1.99 -17.23 -25.67
C PHE A 146 0.95 -16.21 -25.20
N THR A 147 1.25 -15.46 -24.15
CA THR A 147 0.32 -14.46 -23.60
C THR A 147 0.33 -13.13 -24.35
N ALA A 148 1.29 -12.89 -25.26
CA ALA A 148 1.26 -11.74 -26.16
C ALA A 148 0.04 -11.76 -27.07
N ASP A 149 -0.47 -12.95 -27.43
CA ASP A 149 -1.71 -13.09 -28.19
C ASP A 149 -2.92 -12.68 -27.30
N VAL A 150 -3.68 -11.71 -27.76
CA VAL A 150 -4.89 -11.24 -27.09
C VAL A 150 -5.97 -12.32 -26.96
N GLN A 151 -6.06 -13.24 -27.90
CA GLN A 151 -7.06 -14.31 -27.85
C GLN A 151 -6.72 -15.32 -26.74
N VAL A 152 -5.44 -15.60 -26.54
CA VAL A 152 -4.98 -16.42 -25.42
C VAL A 152 -5.33 -15.76 -24.07
N ARG A 153 -5.04 -14.47 -23.91
CA ARG A 153 -5.42 -13.74 -22.69
C ARG A 153 -6.93 -13.74 -22.44
N ARG A 154 -7.73 -13.60 -23.51
CA ARG A 154 -9.19 -13.67 -23.42
C ARG A 154 -9.67 -15.06 -23.02
N ALA A 155 -9.09 -16.11 -23.59
CA ALA A 155 -9.41 -17.50 -23.26
C ALA A 155 -9.10 -17.78 -21.78
N ILE A 156 -7.92 -17.40 -21.29
CA ILE A 156 -7.55 -17.52 -19.87
C ILE A 156 -8.57 -16.77 -18.98
N ASN A 157 -8.91 -15.52 -19.35
CA ASN A 157 -9.86 -14.72 -18.59
C ASN A 157 -11.26 -15.33 -18.53
N LEU A 158 -11.70 -16.02 -19.58
CA LEU A 158 -12.99 -16.71 -19.61
C LEU A 158 -12.97 -18.06 -18.87
N ALA A 159 -11.81 -18.71 -18.79
CA ALA A 159 -11.65 -20.01 -18.14
C ALA A 159 -11.59 -19.93 -16.60
N ILE A 160 -11.33 -18.72 -16.05
CA ILE A 160 -11.23 -18.52 -14.60
C ILE A 160 -12.63 -18.37 -14.01
N ASP A 161 -12.99 -19.30 -13.12
CA ASP A 161 -14.17 -19.15 -12.27
C ASP A 161 -13.82 -18.23 -11.06
N ARG A 162 -14.21 -16.97 -11.18
CA ARG A 162 -13.93 -15.97 -10.16
C ARG A 162 -14.71 -16.21 -8.87
N GLN A 163 -15.93 -16.71 -9.00
CA GLN A 163 -16.76 -16.98 -7.82
C GLN A 163 -16.16 -18.12 -6.98
N GLU A 164 -15.73 -19.20 -7.64
CA GLU A 164 -15.05 -20.29 -6.97
C GLU A 164 -13.76 -19.83 -6.25
N MET A 165 -13.02 -18.92 -6.86
CA MET A 165 -11.84 -18.32 -6.21
C MET A 165 -12.21 -17.47 -4.99
N ILE A 166 -13.26 -16.67 -5.08
CA ILE A 166 -13.75 -15.87 -3.93
C ILE A 166 -14.19 -16.79 -2.80
N ASP A 167 -14.99 -17.82 -3.12
CA ASP A 167 -15.58 -18.69 -2.11
C ASP A 167 -14.53 -19.57 -1.42
N HIS A 168 -13.58 -20.13 -2.17
CA HIS A 168 -12.64 -21.12 -1.65
C HIS A 168 -11.25 -20.60 -1.29
N VAL A 169 -10.81 -19.49 -1.87
CA VAL A 169 -9.50 -18.91 -1.58
C VAL A 169 -9.60 -17.69 -0.66
N LEU A 170 -10.66 -16.91 -0.82
CA LEU A 170 -10.84 -15.66 -0.08
C LEU A 170 -11.93 -15.75 1.00
N ASN A 171 -12.48 -16.94 1.25
CA ASN A 171 -13.55 -17.15 2.24
C ASN A 171 -14.76 -16.21 2.06
N GLY A 172 -15.12 -15.90 0.82
CA GLY A 172 -16.18 -14.98 0.48
C GLY A 172 -15.82 -13.49 0.54
N TYR A 173 -14.56 -13.14 0.82
CA TYR A 173 -14.07 -11.76 0.91
C TYR A 173 -13.32 -11.36 -0.38
N GLY A 174 -14.05 -10.90 -1.41
CA GLY A 174 -13.45 -10.53 -2.68
C GLY A 174 -14.39 -9.75 -3.61
#